data_e5a7b328bc7ab31b9bc87bbff05d60d4
#
_entry.id   e5a7b328bc7ab31b9bc87bbff05d60d4
#
_cell.length_a   1.000
_cell.length_b   1.000
_cell.length_c   1.000
_cell.angle_alpha   90.00
_cell.angle_beta   90.00
_cell.angle_gamma   90.00
#
_symmetry.space_group_name_H-M   'P 1'
#
loop_
_entity.id
_entity.type
_entity.pdbx_description
1 polymer ?
#
loop_
_entity_poly.entity_id
_entity_poly.type
_entity_poly.pdbx_seq_one_letter_code
_entity_poly.pdbx_strand_id
1 'polypeptide(L)'
;VDVCGSDAHWAVTRSCWQQSRQVAVSGERRQCGVCAACVLRRLSVYAAGLNEPPETYVWESLKAATWETGAAKDFASFTPALREYSIAGVLHFEHLASLHESLQYGLIKRRRTNELARSLSEPPAAVAQNFDRLIQQHANEWSAFTDALGPGSFVRQWIDDAS
;
A
#
# COMPACT_ATOMS: atom_id res chain seq x y z
N VAL A 1 2.18 20.46 3.42
CA VAL A 1 3.30 21.26 2.88
C VAL A 1 3.58 20.72 1.49
N ASP A 2 3.28 21.51 0.49
CA ASP A 2 3.51 21.18 -0.91
C ASP A 2 5.01 21.33 -1.23
N VAL A 3 5.79 20.29 -0.94
CA VAL A 3 7.26 20.31 -1.10
C VAL A 3 7.67 20.23 -2.58
N CYS A 4 6.79 19.68 -3.42
CA CYS A 4 7.08 19.45 -4.84
C CYS A 4 6.37 20.42 -5.79
N GLY A 5 5.44 21.23 -5.29
CA GLY A 5 4.59 22.08 -6.12
C GLY A 5 3.55 21.31 -6.94
N SER A 6 2.60 22.02 -7.53
CA SER A 6 1.53 21.46 -8.37
C SER A 6 2.04 20.80 -9.66
N ASP A 7 3.27 21.12 -10.07
CA ASP A 7 3.86 20.67 -11.33
C ASP A 7 4.72 19.40 -11.20
N ALA A 8 4.69 18.76 -10.02
CA ALA A 8 5.40 17.51 -9.81
C ALA A 8 4.87 16.42 -10.75
N HIS A 9 5.72 15.90 -11.62
CA HIS A 9 5.38 14.81 -12.55
C HIS A 9 5.26 13.45 -11.84
N TRP A 10 4.54 13.40 -10.70
CA TRP A 10 4.40 12.19 -9.90
C TRP A 10 3.75 11.03 -10.68
N ALA A 11 2.83 11.35 -11.60
CA ALA A 11 2.09 10.36 -12.39
C ALA A 11 2.99 9.51 -13.31
N VAL A 12 4.13 10.05 -13.75
CA VAL A 12 5.07 9.31 -14.60
C VAL A 12 6.08 8.47 -13.82
N THR A 13 6.08 8.58 -12.49
CA THR A 13 6.98 7.77 -11.63
C THR A 13 6.52 6.31 -11.59
N ARG A 14 7.45 5.40 -11.37
CA ARG A 14 7.18 3.96 -11.22
C ARG A 14 7.63 3.49 -9.85
N SER A 15 6.74 2.82 -9.13
CA SER A 15 7.01 2.23 -7.81
C SER A 15 7.01 0.70 -7.83
N CYS A 16 6.54 0.07 -8.90
CA CYS A 16 6.38 -1.37 -9.00
C CYS A 16 7.71 -2.12 -8.91
N TRP A 17 7.81 -3.10 -8.02
CA TRP A 17 8.98 -3.96 -7.87
C TRP A 17 9.06 -5.07 -8.93
N GLN A 18 7.94 -5.35 -9.63
CA GLN A 18 7.89 -6.34 -10.70
C GLN A 18 8.54 -5.79 -11.97
N GLN A 19 9.61 -6.43 -12.41
CA GLN A 19 10.34 -6.02 -13.61
C GLN A 19 10.18 -6.99 -14.80
N SER A 20 9.44 -8.08 -14.60
CA SER A 20 9.30 -9.18 -15.56
C SER A 20 8.16 -8.96 -16.57
N ARG A 21 8.04 -9.90 -17.51
CA ARG A 21 6.89 -10.03 -18.42
C ARG A 21 5.55 -10.17 -17.71
N GLN A 22 5.56 -10.48 -16.41
CA GLN A 22 4.37 -10.60 -15.54
C GLN A 22 3.61 -9.29 -15.35
N VAL A 23 4.09 -8.19 -15.89
CA VAL A 23 3.43 -6.87 -15.83
C VAL A 23 3.20 -6.29 -17.23
N ALA A 24 3.15 -7.14 -18.25
CA ALA A 24 2.83 -6.72 -19.62
C ALA A 24 1.38 -7.09 -19.97
N VAL A 25 0.65 -6.14 -20.53
CA VAL A 25 -0.70 -6.30 -21.06
C VAL A 25 -0.68 -5.84 -22.51
N SER A 26 -1.07 -6.69 -23.45
CA SER A 26 -1.09 -6.39 -24.89
C SER A 26 0.26 -5.84 -25.41
N GLY A 27 1.38 -6.30 -24.86
CA GLY A 27 2.73 -5.86 -25.22
C GLY A 27 3.21 -4.58 -24.53
N GLU A 28 2.35 -3.88 -23.82
CA GLU A 28 2.69 -2.70 -23.04
C GLU A 28 3.02 -3.06 -21.59
N ARG A 29 4.05 -2.40 -21.07
CA ARG A 29 4.52 -2.63 -19.72
C ARG A 29 3.85 -1.70 -18.74
N ARG A 30 3.07 -2.26 -17.80
CA ARG A 30 2.35 -1.53 -16.75
C ARG A 30 3.00 -1.74 -15.37
N GLN A 31 2.52 -1.06 -14.35
CA GLN A 31 2.78 -1.42 -12.95
C GLN A 31 1.86 -2.58 -12.54
N CYS A 32 2.28 -3.51 -11.67
CA CYS A 32 1.39 -4.63 -11.35
C CYS A 32 0.10 -4.17 -10.63
N GLY A 33 0.17 -3.19 -9.76
CA GLY A 33 -0.98 -2.66 -9.03
C GLY A 33 -1.31 -3.37 -7.71
N VAL A 34 -0.62 -4.50 -7.40
CA VAL A 34 -0.93 -5.36 -6.24
C VAL A 34 0.28 -5.70 -5.37
N CYS A 35 1.52 -5.43 -5.79
CA CYS A 35 2.66 -5.56 -4.89
C CYS A 35 2.64 -4.46 -3.81
N ALA A 36 3.33 -4.67 -2.69
CA ALA A 36 3.35 -3.72 -1.59
C ALA A 36 3.66 -2.28 -2.04
N ALA A 37 4.64 -2.09 -2.93
CA ALA A 37 4.97 -0.75 -3.45
C ALA A 37 3.84 -0.14 -4.30
N CYS A 38 3.11 -0.95 -5.08
CA CYS A 38 1.95 -0.47 -5.84
C CYS A 38 0.75 -0.19 -4.92
N VAL A 39 0.53 -1.02 -3.91
CA VAL A 39 -0.54 -0.80 -2.91
C VAL A 39 -0.26 0.49 -2.13
N LEU A 40 0.99 0.70 -1.69
CA LEU A 40 1.38 1.95 -1.03
C LEU A 40 1.16 3.17 -1.93
N ARG A 41 1.52 3.07 -3.21
CA ARG A 41 1.27 4.16 -4.17
C ARG A 41 -0.23 4.47 -4.29
N ARG A 42 -1.06 3.44 -4.46
CA ARG A 42 -2.53 3.61 -4.57
C ARG A 42 -3.13 4.21 -3.30
N LEU A 43 -2.68 3.75 -2.13
CA LEU A 43 -3.05 4.35 -0.84
C LEU A 43 -2.66 5.83 -0.79
N SER A 44 -1.42 6.18 -1.16
CA SER A 44 -0.93 7.56 -1.14
C SER A 44 -1.69 8.46 -2.12
N VAL A 45 -1.98 7.97 -3.32
CA VAL A 45 -2.78 8.68 -4.33
C VAL A 45 -4.20 8.93 -3.82
N TYR A 46 -4.82 7.90 -3.22
CA TYR A 46 -6.14 8.00 -2.61
C TYR A 46 -6.17 9.02 -1.46
N ALA A 47 -5.22 8.91 -0.52
CA ALA A 47 -5.13 9.81 0.64
C ALA A 47 -4.89 11.27 0.23
N ALA A 48 -4.19 11.49 -0.88
CA ALA A 48 -3.98 12.82 -1.46
C ALA A 48 -5.19 13.36 -2.24
N GLY A 49 -6.28 12.58 -2.39
CA GLY A 49 -7.43 12.97 -3.23
C GLY A 49 -7.12 13.02 -4.72
N LEU A 50 -6.06 12.35 -5.15
CA LEU A 50 -5.62 12.28 -6.55
C LEU A 50 -6.18 11.03 -7.24
N ASN A 51 -6.09 11.00 -8.56
CA ASN A 51 -6.53 9.87 -9.36
C ASN A 51 -5.44 9.45 -10.35
N GLU A 52 -5.36 8.15 -10.59
CA GLU A 52 -4.55 7.58 -11.67
C GLU A 52 -5.44 6.81 -12.64
N PRO A 53 -5.13 6.84 -13.95
CA PRO A 53 -5.82 6.01 -14.93
C PRO A 53 -5.69 4.54 -14.55
N PRO A 54 -6.77 3.73 -14.63
CA PRO A 54 -6.72 2.29 -14.32
C PRO A 54 -5.64 1.55 -15.12
N GLU A 55 -5.41 1.97 -16.36
CA GLU A 55 -4.45 1.41 -17.31
C GLU A 55 -2.99 1.57 -16.86
N THR A 56 -2.72 2.40 -15.84
CA THR A 56 -1.41 2.48 -15.18
C THR A 56 -1.01 1.11 -14.62
N TYR A 57 -2.00 0.25 -14.31
CA TYR A 57 -1.83 -0.99 -13.60
C TYR A 57 -2.30 -2.20 -14.41
N VAL A 58 -1.67 -3.35 -14.15
CA VAL A 58 -2.18 -4.66 -14.59
C VAL A 58 -3.47 -5.00 -13.85
N TRP A 59 -3.47 -4.86 -12.50
CA TRP A 59 -4.71 -4.90 -11.72
C TRP A 59 -5.37 -3.53 -11.75
N GLU A 60 -6.23 -3.32 -12.74
CA GLU A 60 -6.93 -2.06 -12.96
C GLU A 60 -7.87 -1.71 -11.81
N SER A 61 -8.53 -2.73 -11.23
CA SER A 61 -9.48 -2.54 -10.13
C SER A 61 -9.14 -3.39 -8.90
N LEU A 62 -8.91 -2.74 -7.77
CA LEU A 62 -8.86 -3.41 -6.47
C LEU A 62 -10.25 -3.64 -5.85
N LYS A 63 -11.31 -3.06 -6.43
CA LYS A 63 -12.71 -3.22 -6.00
C LYS A 63 -13.36 -4.49 -6.52
N ALA A 64 -12.70 -5.21 -7.43
CA ALA A 64 -13.23 -6.43 -8.03
C ALA A 64 -13.49 -7.51 -6.97
N ALA A 65 -14.46 -8.37 -7.24
CA ALA A 65 -14.85 -9.44 -6.32
C ALA A 65 -13.80 -10.55 -6.21
N THR A 66 -12.99 -10.77 -7.26
CA THR A 66 -11.88 -11.72 -7.22
C THR A 66 -10.60 -11.08 -7.74
N TRP A 67 -9.48 -11.62 -7.31
CA TRP A 67 -8.17 -11.15 -7.74
C TRP A 67 -8.02 -11.20 -9.27
N GLU A 68 -8.50 -12.26 -9.90
CA GLU A 68 -8.44 -12.46 -11.34
C GLU A 68 -9.27 -11.42 -12.11
N THR A 69 -10.48 -11.12 -11.63
CA THR A 69 -11.37 -10.14 -12.27
C THR A 69 -10.94 -8.70 -12.07
N GLY A 70 -10.02 -8.45 -11.13
CA GLY A 70 -9.41 -7.13 -10.93
C GLY A 70 -8.34 -6.78 -11.95
N ALA A 71 -7.80 -7.78 -12.67
CA ALA A 71 -6.79 -7.58 -13.68
C ALA A 71 -7.37 -7.10 -15.02
N ALA A 72 -6.52 -6.48 -15.83
CA ALA A 72 -6.83 -6.10 -17.21
C ALA A 72 -7.31 -7.33 -18.00
N LYS A 73 -8.31 -7.15 -18.88
CA LYS A 73 -8.96 -8.22 -19.64
C LYS A 73 -7.99 -9.11 -20.43
N ASP A 74 -6.92 -8.51 -20.96
CA ASP A 74 -5.93 -9.23 -21.78
C ASP A 74 -4.73 -9.75 -20.98
N PHE A 75 -4.80 -9.70 -19.65
CA PHE A 75 -3.77 -10.25 -18.79
C PHE A 75 -4.00 -11.73 -18.54
N ALA A 76 -2.98 -12.55 -18.78
CA ALA A 76 -3.07 -14.02 -18.66
C ALA A 76 -1.98 -14.64 -17.78
N SER A 77 -1.06 -13.84 -17.24
CA SER A 77 0.10 -14.37 -16.50
C SER A 77 -0.17 -14.51 -15.00
N PHE A 78 -1.29 -15.10 -14.62
CA PHE A 78 -1.63 -15.42 -13.24
C PHE A 78 -0.75 -16.54 -12.70
N THR A 79 -0.05 -16.29 -11.59
CA THR A 79 0.74 -17.32 -10.91
C THR A 79 0.42 -17.36 -9.42
N PRO A 80 0.48 -18.55 -8.76
CA PRO A 80 0.32 -18.65 -7.32
C PRO A 80 1.29 -17.75 -6.55
N ALA A 81 2.55 -17.71 -6.96
CA ALA A 81 3.57 -16.88 -6.33
C ALA A 81 3.23 -15.38 -6.40
N LEU A 82 2.68 -14.91 -7.52
CA LEU A 82 2.26 -13.50 -7.63
C LEU A 82 1.05 -13.21 -6.73
N ARG A 83 0.12 -14.16 -6.61
CA ARG A 83 -1.03 -14.05 -5.72
C ARG A 83 -0.60 -13.99 -4.26
N GLU A 84 0.25 -14.92 -3.82
CA GLU A 84 0.80 -14.95 -2.45
C GLU A 84 1.56 -13.68 -2.12
N TYR A 85 2.37 -13.18 -3.04
CA TYR A 85 3.10 -11.94 -2.91
C TYR A 85 2.16 -10.71 -2.79
N SER A 86 1.04 -10.73 -3.50
CA SER A 86 0.02 -9.68 -3.43
C SER A 86 -0.70 -9.69 -2.08
N ILE A 87 -1.09 -10.88 -1.59
CA ILE A 87 -1.69 -11.07 -0.27
C ILE A 87 -0.74 -10.56 0.82
N ALA A 88 0.52 -10.99 0.77
CA ALA A 88 1.52 -10.55 1.74
C ALA A 88 1.68 -9.02 1.76
N GLY A 89 1.61 -8.37 0.59
CA GLY A 89 1.65 -6.91 0.49
C GLY A 89 0.48 -6.23 1.18
N VAL A 90 -0.74 -6.72 0.96
CA VAL A 90 -1.96 -6.19 1.62
C VAL A 90 -1.91 -6.40 3.13
N LEU A 91 -1.62 -7.62 3.56
CA LEU A 91 -1.58 -7.98 4.99
C LEU A 91 -0.47 -7.25 5.75
N HIS A 92 0.62 -6.89 5.08
CA HIS A 92 1.65 -6.05 5.69
C HIS A 92 1.12 -4.66 6.09
N PHE A 93 0.33 -4.02 5.22
CA PHE A 93 -0.28 -2.73 5.54
C PHE A 93 -1.39 -2.84 6.58
N GLU A 94 -2.20 -3.89 6.53
CA GLU A 94 -3.20 -4.17 7.56
C GLU A 94 -2.54 -4.36 8.93
N HIS A 95 -1.49 -5.19 9.00
CA HIS A 95 -0.74 -5.39 10.24
C HIS A 95 -0.11 -4.08 10.76
N LEU A 96 0.37 -3.22 9.87
CA LEU A 96 0.90 -1.90 10.27
C LEU A 96 -0.22 -0.98 10.79
N ALA A 97 -1.40 -1.02 10.17
CA ALA A 97 -2.55 -0.23 10.60
C ALA A 97 -3.08 -0.65 11.96
N SER A 98 -3.11 -1.97 12.25
CA SER A 98 -3.54 -2.52 13.54
C SER A 98 -2.45 -2.49 14.63
N LEU A 99 -1.22 -2.09 14.29
CA LEU A 99 -0.07 -2.14 15.21
C LEU A 99 -0.31 -1.40 16.52
N HIS A 100 -1.00 -0.25 16.50
CA HIS A 100 -1.25 0.57 17.68
C HIS A 100 -2.20 -0.11 18.69
N GLU A 101 -2.99 -1.08 18.26
CA GLU A 101 -3.88 -1.88 19.11
C GLU A 101 -3.16 -3.08 19.75
N SER A 102 -1.97 -3.40 19.26
CA SER A 102 -1.17 -4.52 19.77
C SER A 102 -0.71 -4.27 21.20
N LEU A 103 -0.81 -5.29 22.04
CA LEU A 103 -0.25 -5.30 23.40
C LEU A 103 1.25 -5.01 23.42
N GLN A 104 1.94 -5.30 22.32
CA GLN A 104 3.39 -5.08 22.19
C GLN A 104 3.74 -3.67 21.70
N TYR A 105 2.75 -2.85 21.31
CA TYR A 105 2.99 -1.55 20.70
C TYR A 105 3.93 -0.66 21.53
N GLY A 106 3.68 -0.55 22.84
CA GLY A 106 4.51 0.28 23.72
C GLY A 106 5.98 -0.15 23.75
N LEU A 107 6.25 -1.45 23.71
CA LEU A 107 7.60 -1.99 23.67
C LEU A 107 8.29 -1.74 22.33
N ILE A 108 7.57 -2.01 21.23
CA ILE A 108 8.06 -1.76 19.86
C ILE A 108 8.38 -0.29 19.68
N LYS A 109 7.44 0.58 20.04
CA LYS A 109 7.60 2.04 19.98
C LYS A 109 8.86 2.48 20.73
N ARG A 110 9.00 2.13 22.02
CA ARG A 110 10.15 2.53 22.83
C ARG A 110 11.48 2.10 22.21
N ARG A 111 11.55 0.86 21.70
CA ARG A 111 12.76 0.34 21.07
C ARG A 111 13.08 1.12 19.79
N ARG A 112 12.13 1.23 18.88
CA ARG A 112 12.33 1.85 17.55
C ARG A 112 12.59 3.34 17.64
N THR A 113 11.87 4.06 18.51
CA THR A 113 12.08 5.51 18.67
C THR A 113 13.44 5.84 19.30
N ASN A 114 13.96 5.01 20.20
CA ASN A 114 15.33 5.19 20.74
C ASN A 114 16.41 4.93 19.66
N GLU A 115 16.22 3.96 18.78
CA GLU A 115 17.10 3.69 17.65
C GLU A 115 17.09 4.87 16.66
N LEU A 116 15.90 5.33 16.27
CA LEU A 116 15.72 6.46 15.35
C LEU A 116 16.26 7.78 15.94
N ALA A 117 15.99 8.07 17.20
CA ALA A 117 16.44 9.28 17.86
C ALA A 117 17.96 9.42 17.81
N ARG A 118 18.67 8.31 18.04
CA ARG A 118 20.13 8.29 17.91
C ARG A 118 20.61 8.51 16.48
N SER A 119 19.95 7.87 15.50
CA SER A 119 20.32 8.02 14.09
C SER A 119 20.03 9.39 13.53
N LEU A 120 18.97 10.03 14.00
CA LEU A 120 18.52 11.36 13.55
C LEU A 120 19.13 12.50 14.37
N SER A 121 19.81 12.19 15.49
CA SER A 121 20.28 13.18 16.47
C SER A 121 19.14 14.06 17.02
N GLU A 122 17.96 13.45 17.19
CA GLU A 122 16.73 14.12 17.64
C GLU A 122 16.36 13.67 19.07
N PRO A 123 15.63 14.51 19.85
CA PRO A 123 15.15 14.12 21.17
C PRO A 123 14.21 12.89 21.09
N PRO A 124 14.42 11.84 21.91
CA PRO A 124 13.61 10.62 21.88
C PRO A 124 12.10 10.87 22.03
N ALA A 125 11.71 11.88 22.83
CA ALA A 125 10.30 12.23 23.03
C ALA A 125 9.66 12.78 21.74
N ALA A 126 10.37 13.63 20.99
CA ALA A 126 9.89 14.16 19.73
C ALA A 126 9.74 13.06 18.67
N VAL A 127 10.74 12.16 18.58
CA VAL A 127 10.69 11.01 17.68
C VAL A 127 9.54 10.08 18.06
N ALA A 128 9.30 9.83 19.36
CA ALA A 128 8.19 9.02 19.83
C ALA A 128 6.82 9.59 19.45
N GLN A 129 6.66 10.90 19.57
CA GLN A 129 5.44 11.60 19.18
C GLN A 129 5.21 11.54 17.64
N ASN A 130 6.27 11.73 16.86
CA ASN A 130 6.20 11.64 15.41
C ASN A 130 5.89 10.20 14.95
N PHE A 131 6.43 9.20 15.64
CA PHE A 131 6.14 7.79 15.39
C PHE A 131 4.66 7.47 15.64
N ASP A 132 4.09 7.88 16.78
CA ASP A 132 2.66 7.70 17.07
C ASP A 132 1.79 8.34 15.99
N ARG A 133 2.12 9.57 15.61
CA ARG A 133 1.37 10.29 14.57
C ARG A 133 1.42 9.55 13.22
N LEU A 134 2.59 9.03 12.84
CA LEU A 134 2.76 8.26 11.60
C LEU A 134 1.91 6.99 11.61
N ILE A 135 1.95 6.21 12.68
CA ILE A 135 1.19 4.96 12.80
C ILE A 135 -0.32 5.26 12.79
N GLN A 136 -0.77 6.26 13.53
CA GLN A 136 -2.18 6.64 13.56
C GLN A 136 -2.66 7.18 12.20
N GLN A 137 -1.86 7.98 11.53
CA GLN A 137 -2.18 8.47 10.19
C GLN A 137 -2.30 7.31 9.20
N HIS A 138 -1.35 6.37 9.22
CA HIS A 138 -1.42 5.19 8.37
C HIS A 138 -2.69 4.37 8.64
N ALA A 139 -3.03 4.12 9.91
CA ALA A 139 -4.24 3.39 10.27
C ALA A 139 -5.51 4.05 9.72
N ASN A 140 -5.63 5.37 9.87
CA ASN A 140 -6.77 6.13 9.36
C ASN A 140 -6.87 6.11 7.83
N GLU A 141 -5.73 6.33 7.14
CA GLU A 141 -5.68 6.32 5.67
C GLU A 141 -5.94 4.92 5.10
N TRP A 142 -5.40 3.88 5.74
CA TRP A 142 -5.61 2.49 5.33
C TRP A 142 -7.06 2.06 5.50
N SER A 143 -7.69 2.36 6.66
CA SER A 143 -9.11 2.09 6.90
C SER A 143 -9.98 2.80 5.86
N ALA A 144 -9.78 4.10 5.64
CA ALA A 144 -10.54 4.85 4.66
C ALA A 144 -10.37 4.30 3.23
N PHE A 145 -9.14 3.90 2.86
CA PHE A 145 -8.86 3.30 1.56
C PHE A 145 -9.56 1.96 1.38
N THR A 146 -9.44 1.05 2.35
CA THR A 146 -10.06 -0.29 2.27
C THR A 146 -11.58 -0.21 2.33
N ASP A 147 -12.16 0.72 3.09
CA ASP A 147 -13.60 0.98 3.11
C ASP A 147 -14.10 1.49 1.75
N ALA A 148 -13.33 2.35 1.08
CA ALA A 148 -13.65 2.83 -0.26
C ALA A 148 -13.55 1.74 -1.34
N LEU A 149 -12.83 0.65 -1.11
CA LEU A 149 -12.83 -0.53 -1.98
C LEU A 149 -14.14 -1.31 -1.88
N GLY A 150 -14.79 -1.26 -0.72
CA GLY A 150 -16.03 -1.96 -0.42
C GLY A 150 -15.84 -3.39 0.08
N PRO A 151 -16.85 -3.93 0.80
CA PRO A 151 -16.74 -5.23 1.48
C PRO A 151 -16.64 -6.42 0.52
N GLY A 152 -17.08 -6.27 -0.72
CA GLY A 152 -16.99 -7.31 -1.76
C GLY A 152 -15.66 -7.34 -2.52
N SER A 153 -14.71 -6.46 -2.20
CA SER A 153 -13.41 -6.44 -2.88
C SER A 153 -12.53 -7.61 -2.45
N PHE A 154 -11.74 -8.15 -3.37
CA PHE A 154 -10.78 -9.22 -3.04
C PHE A 154 -9.75 -8.77 -1.98
N VAL A 155 -9.43 -7.48 -1.92
CA VAL A 155 -8.52 -6.92 -0.91
C VAL A 155 -9.14 -7.03 0.49
N ARG A 156 -10.42 -6.65 0.65
CA ARG A 156 -11.13 -6.79 1.94
C ARG A 156 -11.28 -8.24 2.33
N GLN A 157 -11.62 -9.12 1.38
CA GLN A 157 -11.72 -10.56 1.66
C GLN A 157 -10.40 -11.12 2.21
N TRP A 158 -9.25 -10.72 1.64
CA TRP A 158 -7.95 -11.17 2.16
C TRP A 158 -7.66 -10.67 3.58
N ILE A 159 -8.10 -9.45 3.92
CA ILE A 159 -7.98 -8.90 5.28
C ILE A 159 -8.87 -9.68 6.24
N ASP A 160 -10.14 -9.88 5.87
CA ASP A 160 -11.13 -10.55 6.70
C ASP A 160 -10.78 -12.04 6.93
N ASP A 161 -10.23 -12.72 5.93
CA ASP A 161 -9.77 -14.11 6.02
C ASP A 161 -8.54 -14.29 6.93
N ALA A 162 -7.78 -13.22 7.18
CA ALA A 162 -6.56 -13.26 8.00
C ALA A 162 -6.78 -12.78 9.45
N SER A 163 -7.95 -12.24 9.76
CA SER A 163 -8.34 -11.71 11.09
C SER A 163 -8.94 -12.79 11.95
#